data_5bf0c1d646a05cf7b822ecadfbdbd183
#
_entry.id   5bf0c1d646a05cf7b822ecadfbdbd183
#
_cell.length_a   1.000
_cell.length_b   1.000
_cell.length_c   1.000
_cell.angle_alpha   90.00
_cell.angle_beta   90.00
_cell.angle_gamma   90.00
#
_symmetry.space_group_name_H-M   'P 1'
#
loop_
_entity.id
_entity.type
_entity.pdbx_description
1 polymer ?
#
loop_
_entity_poly.entity_id
_entity_poly.type
_entity_poly.pdbx_seq_one_letter_code
_entity_poly.pdbx_strand_id
1 'polypeptide(L)'
;MAAYRTELIARDLSAGTECRASVFRLPHAVGGFRISSDDNILFLYDLTVHKDTYRSMFENPYLALYREAHEKYGAKVHLNLFYEFTENDRQYFSTDRPCFDLSTVTDAFKEEFRANADWLKLSFHSRANTMRPYENTTEEEITRECEAVHREILRFAGKEALSDVTTLHFGAANEAAVRAMRAAGYRAMAGYFIPGRPNPVAYHASEELIAHIYERDFFCDTDTDMFFGRIDSVLNCNTNEDNLAEIAEAAASPTRGGYIEVMIHEQYFYPDYVNYLPDFRARVLDPVRYLYEKGYRGRFLSDAVREG
;
A
#
# COMPACT_ATOMS: atom_id res chain seq x y z
N MET A 1 -20.57 5.91 -14.37
CA MET A 1 -21.44 4.73 -14.12
C MET A 1 -21.37 4.44 -12.64
N ALA A 2 -22.49 4.11 -11.98
CA ALA A 2 -22.48 3.77 -10.57
C ALA A 2 -21.82 2.40 -10.34
N ALA A 3 -21.10 2.24 -9.22
CA ALA A 3 -20.69 0.93 -8.74
C ALA A 3 -21.93 0.09 -8.42
N TYR A 4 -21.88 -1.20 -8.63
CA TYR A 4 -22.95 -2.09 -8.20
C TYR A 4 -22.38 -3.40 -7.68
N ARG A 5 -23.12 -3.98 -6.74
CA ARG A 5 -22.96 -5.35 -6.29
C ARG A 5 -24.24 -6.11 -6.63
N THR A 6 -24.14 -7.28 -7.16
CA THR A 6 -25.25 -8.20 -7.36
C THR A 6 -24.86 -9.61 -6.98
N GLU A 7 -25.84 -10.45 -6.68
CA GLU A 7 -25.64 -11.83 -6.35
C GLU A 7 -26.19 -12.71 -7.49
N LEU A 8 -25.37 -13.61 -7.98
CA LEU A 8 -25.75 -14.68 -8.89
C LEU A 8 -26.07 -15.92 -8.05
N ILE A 9 -27.26 -16.49 -8.26
CA ILE A 9 -27.70 -17.68 -7.54
C ILE A 9 -27.89 -18.78 -8.57
N ALA A 10 -27.08 -19.83 -8.49
CA ALA A 10 -27.25 -21.05 -9.27
C ALA A 10 -27.89 -22.12 -8.38
N ARG A 11 -29.00 -22.72 -8.83
CA ARG A 11 -29.74 -23.78 -8.11
C ARG A 11 -29.77 -25.05 -8.93
N ASP A 12 -29.33 -26.14 -8.33
CA ASP A 12 -29.62 -27.49 -8.82
C ASP A 12 -30.96 -27.95 -8.24
N LEU A 13 -31.98 -27.94 -9.08
CA LEU A 13 -33.32 -28.31 -8.66
C LEU A 13 -33.46 -29.82 -8.38
N SER A 14 -32.59 -30.65 -8.93
CA SER A 14 -32.56 -32.08 -8.71
C SER A 14 -31.91 -32.51 -7.42
N ALA A 15 -30.80 -31.83 -7.07
CA ALA A 15 -30.03 -32.08 -5.83
C ALA A 15 -30.49 -31.21 -4.65
N GLY A 16 -31.32 -30.19 -4.90
CA GLY A 16 -31.74 -29.23 -3.88
C GLY A 16 -30.59 -28.36 -3.35
N THR A 17 -29.52 -28.23 -4.11
CA THR A 17 -28.32 -27.42 -3.73
C THR A 17 -28.37 -26.04 -4.37
N GLU A 18 -27.76 -25.08 -3.68
CA GLU A 18 -27.65 -23.69 -4.13
C GLU A 18 -26.19 -23.21 -4.00
N CYS A 19 -25.70 -22.55 -5.03
CA CYS A 19 -24.41 -21.86 -5.03
C CYS A 19 -24.65 -20.37 -5.27
N ARG A 20 -23.98 -19.52 -4.51
CA ARG A 20 -24.05 -18.05 -4.61
C ARG A 20 -22.70 -17.48 -4.96
N ALA A 21 -22.68 -16.49 -5.85
CA ALA A 21 -21.49 -15.73 -6.20
C ALA A 21 -21.81 -14.23 -6.24
N SER A 22 -20.99 -13.42 -5.59
CA SER A 22 -21.10 -11.97 -5.68
C SER A 22 -20.41 -11.45 -6.94
N VAL A 23 -21.06 -10.54 -7.65
CA VAL A 23 -20.53 -9.85 -8.82
C VAL A 23 -20.48 -8.36 -8.53
N PHE A 24 -19.31 -7.75 -8.78
CA PHE A 24 -19.08 -6.34 -8.54
C PHE A 24 -18.78 -5.62 -9.85
N ARG A 25 -19.17 -4.36 -9.90
CA ARG A 25 -18.72 -3.43 -10.93
C ARG A 25 -17.99 -2.27 -10.25
N LEU A 26 -16.74 -2.04 -10.65
CA LEU A 26 -15.87 -0.99 -10.12
C LEU A 26 -15.65 0.07 -11.21
N PRO A 27 -16.49 1.12 -11.29
CA PRO A 27 -16.52 2.04 -12.44
C PRO A 27 -15.26 2.91 -12.57
N HIS A 28 -14.46 3.00 -11.52
CA HIS A 28 -13.27 3.83 -11.46
C HIS A 28 -11.95 3.03 -11.55
N ALA A 29 -12.04 1.69 -11.71
CA ALA A 29 -10.85 0.86 -11.79
C ALA A 29 -10.10 1.01 -13.13
N VAL A 30 -10.83 1.16 -14.23
CA VAL A 30 -10.24 1.13 -15.58
C VAL A 30 -9.34 2.33 -15.84
N GLY A 31 -8.07 2.04 -16.12
CA GLY A 31 -7.05 3.06 -16.39
C GLY A 31 -6.56 3.81 -15.14
N GLY A 32 -6.72 3.20 -13.96
CA GLY A 32 -6.18 3.71 -12.70
C GLY A 32 -4.77 3.21 -12.40
N PHE A 33 -3.96 4.00 -11.68
CA PHE A 33 -2.71 3.53 -11.11
C PHE A 33 -2.42 4.20 -9.77
N ARG A 34 -1.64 3.54 -8.94
CA ARG A 34 -1.12 4.06 -7.67
C ARG A 34 0.32 3.62 -7.47
N ILE A 35 1.09 4.45 -6.76
CA ILE A 35 2.36 4.03 -6.19
C ILE A 35 2.23 3.95 -4.67
N SER A 36 2.63 2.83 -4.09
CA SER A 36 2.78 2.68 -2.65
C SER A 36 4.23 2.54 -2.24
N SER A 37 4.54 2.96 -1.04
CA SER A 37 5.80 2.68 -0.40
C SER A 37 5.55 2.07 0.97
N ASP A 38 6.31 1.03 1.27
CA ASP A 38 6.24 0.29 2.52
C ASP A 38 7.45 0.60 3.42
N ASP A 39 7.40 0.15 4.68
CA ASP A 39 8.45 0.30 5.69
C ASP A 39 8.78 1.77 6.02
N ASN A 40 7.82 2.69 5.84
CA ASN A 40 8.07 4.12 5.98
C ASN A 40 8.14 4.55 7.44
N ILE A 41 9.21 5.23 7.78
CA ILE A 41 9.40 5.89 9.07
C ILE A 41 10.57 6.91 9.04
N LEU A 42 11.58 6.67 8.19
CA LEU A 42 12.82 7.44 8.19
C LEU A 42 12.64 8.89 7.71
N PHE A 43 11.77 9.12 6.72
CA PHE A 43 11.44 10.47 6.28
C PHE A 43 10.78 11.30 7.38
N LEU A 44 10.00 10.67 8.26
CA LEU A 44 9.36 11.33 9.41
C LEU A 44 10.38 11.75 10.47
N TYR A 45 11.41 10.91 10.66
CA TYR A 45 12.55 11.29 11.51
C TYR A 45 13.28 12.52 10.92
N ASP A 46 13.58 12.50 9.63
CA ASP A 46 14.25 13.63 8.96
C ASP A 46 13.44 14.93 9.08
N LEU A 47 12.12 14.88 8.84
CA LEU A 47 11.24 16.03 9.07
C LEU A 47 11.29 16.54 10.52
N THR A 48 11.39 15.61 11.47
CA THR A 48 11.43 15.97 12.91
C THR A 48 12.74 16.66 13.28
N VAL A 49 13.86 16.15 12.78
CA VAL A 49 15.19 16.75 13.03
C VAL A 49 15.29 18.14 12.38
N HIS A 50 14.69 18.33 11.21
CA HIS A 50 14.79 19.56 10.43
C HIS A 50 13.57 20.50 10.57
N LYS A 51 12.68 20.27 11.53
CA LYS A 51 11.42 21.01 11.70
C LYS A 51 11.59 22.55 11.79
N ASP A 52 12.73 23.01 12.31
CA ASP A 52 13.04 24.44 12.47
C ASP A 52 13.83 25.01 11.28
N THR A 53 14.27 24.17 10.35
CA THR A 53 15.07 24.55 9.17
C THR A 53 14.31 24.37 7.86
N TYR A 54 13.54 23.32 7.71
CA TYR A 54 12.68 23.10 6.54
C TYR A 54 11.50 24.07 6.56
N ARG A 55 11.27 24.73 5.43
CA ARG A 55 10.11 25.60 5.20
C ARG A 55 8.91 24.84 4.65
N SER A 56 9.16 23.65 4.13
CA SER A 56 8.17 22.73 3.58
C SER A 56 8.60 21.30 3.82
N MET A 57 7.64 20.38 4.02
CA MET A 57 7.93 18.95 4.12
C MET A 57 8.59 18.40 2.85
N PHE A 58 8.44 19.08 1.73
CA PHE A 58 9.05 18.70 0.44
C PHE A 58 10.51 19.14 0.28
N GLU A 59 11.12 19.77 1.29
CA GLU A 59 12.57 19.91 1.37
C GLU A 59 13.23 18.59 1.79
N ASN A 60 12.47 17.65 2.37
CA ASN A 60 12.87 16.26 2.49
C ASN A 60 12.97 15.62 1.09
N PRO A 61 14.16 15.07 0.70
CA PRO A 61 14.38 14.58 -0.67
C PRO A 61 13.50 13.39 -1.07
N TYR A 62 13.09 12.56 -0.11
CA TYR A 62 12.21 11.43 -0.34
C TYR A 62 10.79 11.89 -0.69
N LEU A 63 10.23 12.83 0.08
CA LEU A 63 8.92 13.41 -0.23
C LEU A 63 8.94 14.28 -1.50
N ALA A 64 10.04 14.97 -1.77
CA ALA A 64 10.22 15.74 -3.01
C ALA A 64 10.12 14.87 -4.27
N LEU A 65 10.62 13.64 -4.21
CA LEU A 65 10.51 12.68 -5.32
C LEU A 65 9.05 12.30 -5.62
N TYR A 66 8.25 12.03 -4.59
CA TYR A 66 6.84 11.70 -4.77
C TYR A 66 6.00 12.91 -5.20
N ARG A 67 6.34 14.09 -4.70
CA ARG A 67 5.74 15.34 -5.19
C ARG A 67 5.99 15.52 -6.69
N GLU A 68 7.21 15.27 -7.15
CA GLU A 68 7.53 15.32 -8.59
C GLU A 68 6.72 14.30 -9.40
N ALA A 69 6.57 13.06 -8.90
CA ALA A 69 5.73 12.04 -9.53
C ALA A 69 4.26 12.52 -9.65
N HIS A 70 3.76 13.18 -8.61
CA HIS A 70 2.42 13.76 -8.62
C HIS A 70 2.32 14.94 -9.61
N GLU A 71 3.17 15.94 -9.47
CA GLU A 71 3.10 17.17 -10.29
C GLU A 71 3.26 16.91 -11.80
N LYS A 72 4.12 15.95 -12.18
CA LYS A 72 4.37 15.63 -13.59
C LYS A 72 3.39 14.64 -14.19
N TYR A 73 2.93 13.67 -13.40
CA TYR A 73 2.19 12.52 -13.92
C TYR A 73 0.87 12.25 -13.17
N GLY A 74 0.51 13.10 -12.22
CA GLY A 74 -0.72 12.96 -11.44
C GLY A 74 -0.75 11.73 -10.54
N ALA A 75 0.42 11.21 -10.13
CA ALA A 75 0.49 10.02 -9.28
C ALA A 75 -0.24 10.23 -7.96
N LYS A 76 -0.95 9.20 -7.51
CA LYS A 76 -1.44 9.07 -6.14
C LYS A 76 -0.43 8.22 -5.38
N VAL A 77 -0.04 8.69 -4.19
CA VAL A 77 1.04 8.12 -3.39
C VAL A 77 0.51 7.67 -2.04
N HIS A 78 0.93 6.49 -1.62
CA HIS A 78 0.52 5.90 -0.37
C HIS A 78 1.74 5.41 0.41
N LEU A 79 1.95 5.94 1.61
CA LEU A 79 3.07 5.58 2.48
C LEU A 79 2.55 4.77 3.66
N ASN A 80 2.94 3.49 3.74
CA ASN A 80 2.58 2.57 4.79
C ASN A 80 3.64 2.65 5.91
N LEU A 81 3.21 2.99 7.14
CA LEU A 81 4.10 3.40 8.22
C LEU A 81 4.38 2.29 9.22
N PHE A 82 5.64 2.13 9.62
CA PHE A 82 5.99 1.54 10.90
C PHE A 82 5.70 2.51 12.05
N TYR A 83 5.39 1.96 13.22
CA TYR A 83 5.29 2.77 14.43
C TYR A 83 6.67 3.13 15.01
N GLU A 84 7.62 2.20 14.98
CA GLU A 84 8.94 2.38 15.59
C GLU A 84 10.09 1.87 14.71
N PHE A 85 11.22 2.56 14.82
CA PHE A 85 12.52 2.18 14.29
C PHE A 85 13.41 1.76 15.45
N THR A 86 13.87 0.50 15.44
CA THR A 86 14.45 -0.18 16.59
C THR A 86 15.95 -0.46 16.43
N GLU A 87 16.60 -0.98 17.47
CA GLU A 87 17.98 -1.47 17.40
C GLU A 87 18.15 -2.56 16.31
N ASN A 88 17.12 -3.38 16.08
CA ASN A 88 17.18 -4.41 15.05
C ASN A 88 17.22 -3.81 13.63
N ASP A 89 16.66 -2.61 13.43
CA ASP A 89 16.68 -1.93 12.13
C ASP A 89 18.03 -1.30 11.86
N ARG A 90 18.70 -0.79 12.90
CA ARG A 90 20.00 -0.09 12.81
C ARG A 90 21.08 -0.94 12.17
N GLN A 91 21.09 -2.26 12.40
CA GLN A 91 22.08 -3.17 11.83
C GLN A 91 22.14 -3.17 10.29
N TYR A 92 21.09 -2.69 9.62
CA TYR A 92 21.02 -2.60 8.17
C TYR A 92 21.57 -1.28 7.61
N PHE A 93 22.02 -0.36 8.47
CA PHE A 93 22.54 0.94 8.10
C PHE A 93 24.01 1.07 8.51
N SER A 94 24.82 1.70 7.64
CA SER A 94 26.26 1.93 7.92
C SER A 94 26.51 3.16 8.81
N THR A 95 25.50 4.01 9.00
CA THR A 95 25.54 5.16 9.91
C THR A 95 24.82 4.84 11.23
N ASP A 96 25.22 5.53 12.29
CA ASP A 96 24.58 5.41 13.59
C ASP A 96 23.25 6.19 13.61
N ARG A 97 22.15 5.51 13.31
CA ARG A 97 20.80 6.09 13.36
C ARG A 97 20.20 5.88 14.75
N PRO A 98 19.58 6.90 15.37
CA PRO A 98 18.91 6.73 16.65
C PRO A 98 17.63 5.88 16.49
N CYS A 99 17.29 5.11 17.53
CA CYS A 99 15.95 4.55 17.66
C CYS A 99 14.94 5.66 17.91
N PHE A 100 13.76 5.57 17.32
CA PHE A 100 12.68 6.53 17.50
C PHE A 100 11.33 5.89 17.18
N ASP A 101 10.24 6.57 17.52
CA ASP A 101 8.88 6.14 17.21
C ASP A 101 8.00 7.32 16.78
N LEU A 102 6.82 7.01 16.27
CA LEU A 102 5.89 7.99 15.74
C LEU A 102 5.42 9.02 16.78
N SER A 103 5.48 8.72 18.09
CA SER A 103 5.08 9.68 19.13
C SER A 103 6.00 10.90 19.20
N THR A 104 7.23 10.76 18.70
CA THR A 104 8.25 11.81 18.67
C THR A 104 8.21 12.68 17.40
N VAL A 105 7.45 12.26 16.38
CA VAL A 105 7.33 12.97 15.11
C VAL A 105 6.72 14.35 15.30
N THR A 106 7.33 15.36 14.67
CA THR A 106 6.85 16.75 14.70
C THR A 106 5.50 16.91 14.01
N ASP A 107 4.66 17.82 14.49
CA ASP A 107 3.42 18.25 13.85
C ASP A 107 3.58 19.58 13.05
N ALA A 108 4.83 20.08 12.92
CA ALA A 108 5.13 21.33 12.22
C ALA A 108 4.63 21.37 10.76
N PHE A 109 4.51 20.20 10.10
CA PHE A 109 4.08 20.08 8.70
C PHE A 109 2.65 19.56 8.55
N LYS A 110 1.86 19.55 9.63
CA LYS A 110 0.48 19.01 9.62
C LYS A 110 -0.40 19.61 8.54
N GLU A 111 -0.37 20.93 8.40
CA GLU A 111 -1.19 21.63 7.41
C GLU A 111 -0.73 21.30 5.97
N GLU A 112 0.54 21.02 5.73
CA GLU A 112 1.00 20.57 4.42
C GLU A 112 0.55 19.14 4.11
N PHE A 113 0.60 18.22 5.08
CA PHE A 113 0.01 16.87 4.90
C PHE A 113 -1.47 16.97 4.57
N ARG A 114 -2.23 17.79 5.26
CA ARG A 114 -3.66 18.00 5.01
C ARG A 114 -3.92 18.60 3.62
N ALA A 115 -3.14 19.61 3.24
CA ALA A 115 -3.27 20.28 1.94
C ALA A 115 -2.94 19.38 0.75
N ASN A 116 -2.15 18.33 0.96
CA ASN A 116 -1.73 17.38 -0.07
C ASN A 116 -2.43 16.01 0.04
N ALA A 117 -3.42 15.89 0.92
CA ALA A 117 -4.12 14.63 1.19
C ALA A 117 -4.98 14.11 0.02
N ASP A 118 -5.17 14.88 -1.01
CA ASP A 118 -5.83 14.46 -2.25
C ASP A 118 -4.93 13.55 -3.12
N TRP A 119 -3.61 13.55 -2.88
CA TRP A 119 -2.66 12.72 -3.62
C TRP A 119 -1.66 11.95 -2.74
N LEU A 120 -1.45 12.35 -1.48
CA LEU A 120 -0.54 11.72 -0.53
C LEU A 120 -1.31 11.21 0.69
N LYS A 121 -1.24 9.89 0.93
CA LYS A 121 -1.90 9.23 2.05
C LYS A 121 -0.92 8.45 2.90
N LEU A 122 -1.25 8.32 4.19
CA LEU A 122 -0.51 7.56 5.18
C LEU A 122 -1.39 6.46 5.75
N SER A 123 -0.84 5.30 6.09
CA SER A 123 -1.57 4.22 6.75
C SER A 123 -0.68 3.40 7.68
N PHE A 124 -1.32 2.52 8.43
CA PHE A 124 -0.66 1.51 9.23
C PHE A 124 -0.01 0.43 8.36
N HIS A 125 1.25 0.07 8.63
CA HIS A 125 1.95 -1.05 8.00
C HIS A 125 2.23 -2.16 9.01
N SER A 126 2.91 -1.80 10.08
CA SER A 126 3.22 -2.66 11.22
C SER A 126 3.67 -1.81 12.42
N ARG A 127 3.78 -2.44 13.59
CA ARG A 127 4.44 -1.81 14.73
C ARG A 127 5.92 -1.58 14.45
N ALA A 128 6.63 -2.60 13.99
CA ALA A 128 8.05 -2.58 13.72
C ALA A 128 8.39 -3.55 12.57
N ASN A 129 9.65 -3.51 12.12
CA ASN A 129 10.18 -4.42 11.12
C ASN A 129 10.44 -5.82 11.74
N THR A 130 9.37 -6.54 12.00
CA THR A 130 9.40 -7.92 12.51
C THR A 130 8.93 -8.90 11.45
N MET A 131 9.48 -10.11 11.47
CA MET A 131 9.16 -11.13 10.48
C MET A 131 7.70 -11.59 10.61
N ARG A 132 6.87 -11.34 9.58
CA ARG A 132 5.49 -11.83 9.44
C ARG A 132 4.61 -11.60 10.70
N PRO A 133 4.49 -10.36 11.20
CA PRO A 133 3.99 -10.10 12.56
C PRO A 133 2.52 -10.51 12.76
N TYR A 134 1.70 -10.49 11.69
CA TYR A 134 0.26 -10.70 11.81
C TYR A 134 -0.22 -12.06 11.30
N GLU A 135 0.69 -12.99 11.03
CA GLU A 135 0.35 -14.34 10.59
C GLU A 135 -0.39 -15.15 11.67
N ASN A 136 -0.04 -14.91 12.93
CA ASN A 136 -0.61 -15.58 14.11
C ASN A 136 -1.04 -14.60 15.20
N THR A 137 -1.50 -13.41 14.83
CA THR A 137 -1.91 -12.36 15.77
C THR A 137 -3.36 -12.54 16.23
N THR A 138 -3.72 -11.84 17.30
CA THR A 138 -5.12 -11.68 17.75
C THR A 138 -5.71 -10.35 17.24
N GLU A 139 -7.04 -10.26 17.19
CA GLU A 139 -7.73 -8.99 16.85
C GLU A 139 -7.33 -7.86 17.79
N GLU A 140 -7.21 -8.14 19.09
CA GLU A 140 -6.84 -7.16 20.12
C GLU A 140 -5.43 -6.62 19.92
N GLU A 141 -4.48 -7.48 19.57
CA GLU A 141 -3.08 -7.10 19.38
C GLU A 141 -2.93 -6.17 18.17
N ILE A 142 -3.40 -6.58 17.00
CA ILE A 142 -3.28 -5.76 15.78
C ILE A 142 -4.11 -4.48 15.88
N THR A 143 -5.30 -4.52 16.52
CA THR A 143 -6.11 -3.33 16.76
C THR A 143 -5.35 -2.30 17.58
N ARG A 144 -4.73 -2.71 18.71
CA ARG A 144 -3.92 -1.83 19.55
C ARG A 144 -2.77 -1.18 18.78
N GLU A 145 -2.09 -1.95 17.95
CA GLU A 145 -0.96 -1.45 17.14
C GLU A 145 -1.42 -0.50 16.04
N CYS A 146 -2.49 -0.84 15.35
CA CYS A 146 -3.12 0.00 14.34
C CYS A 146 -3.60 1.33 14.93
N GLU A 147 -4.30 1.29 16.07
CA GLU A 147 -4.76 2.50 16.78
C GLU A 147 -3.60 3.39 17.22
N ALA A 148 -2.47 2.80 17.61
CA ALA A 148 -1.28 3.58 17.96
C ALA A 148 -0.76 4.37 16.76
N VAL A 149 -0.64 3.76 15.58
CA VAL A 149 -0.23 4.45 14.35
C VAL A 149 -1.28 5.48 13.92
N HIS A 150 -2.56 5.14 13.93
CA HIS A 150 -3.65 6.06 13.56
C HIS A 150 -3.65 7.31 14.45
N ARG A 151 -3.50 7.15 15.77
CA ARG A 151 -3.42 8.28 16.72
C ARG A 151 -2.30 9.24 16.35
N GLU A 152 -1.14 8.70 15.99
CA GLU A 152 0.00 9.54 15.64
C GLU A 152 -0.20 10.21 14.26
N ILE A 153 -0.70 9.51 13.26
CA ILE A 153 -1.05 10.15 11.96
C ILE A 153 -2.05 11.29 12.18
N LEU A 154 -3.09 11.08 12.98
CA LEU A 154 -4.06 12.13 13.30
C LEU A 154 -3.41 13.33 14.00
N ARG A 155 -2.38 13.10 14.84
CA ARG A 155 -1.65 14.13 15.55
C ARG A 155 -0.78 14.95 14.59
N PHE A 156 0.11 14.29 13.81
CA PHE A 156 1.13 15.00 13.02
C PHE A 156 0.71 15.31 11.57
N ALA A 157 -0.24 14.59 10.99
CA ALA A 157 -0.65 14.77 9.59
C ALA A 157 -2.14 15.13 9.40
N GLY A 158 -3.00 14.80 10.37
CA GLY A 158 -4.44 15.05 10.30
C GLY A 158 -5.24 13.92 9.67
N LYS A 159 -6.56 13.95 9.88
CA LYS A 159 -7.47 12.88 9.42
C LYS A 159 -7.55 12.76 7.90
N GLU A 160 -7.34 13.87 7.20
CA GLU A 160 -7.39 13.93 5.74
C GLU A 160 -6.27 13.09 5.12
N ALA A 161 -5.11 13.01 5.78
CA ALA A 161 -3.96 12.23 5.34
C ALA A 161 -4.10 10.72 5.63
N LEU A 162 -4.95 10.33 6.59
CA LEU A 162 -5.16 8.92 6.91
C LEU A 162 -5.89 8.21 5.76
N SER A 163 -5.35 7.05 5.35
CA SER A 163 -5.91 6.21 4.30
C SER A 163 -6.88 5.17 4.84
N ASP A 164 -7.84 4.78 4.03
CA ASP A 164 -8.70 3.61 4.21
C ASP A 164 -8.20 2.36 3.42
N VAL A 165 -6.94 2.39 2.98
CA VAL A 165 -6.23 1.28 2.33
C VAL A 165 -4.91 1.06 3.05
N THR A 166 -4.41 -0.16 3.10
CA THR A 166 -3.06 -0.47 3.59
C THR A 166 -2.44 -1.66 2.87
N THR A 167 -1.14 -1.85 3.10
CA THR A 167 -0.40 -3.10 2.94
C THR A 167 0.18 -3.45 4.29
N LEU A 168 -0.19 -4.58 4.88
CA LEU A 168 0.43 -5.07 6.11
C LEU A 168 1.80 -5.67 5.82
N HIS A 169 2.70 -5.51 6.76
CA HIS A 169 4.10 -5.95 6.63
C HIS A 169 4.20 -7.42 6.25
N PHE A 170 4.99 -7.74 5.23
CA PHE A 170 5.07 -9.02 4.53
C PHE A 170 3.75 -9.49 3.87
N GLY A 171 2.67 -8.70 3.85
CA GLY A 171 1.34 -9.18 3.45
C GLY A 171 0.92 -10.44 4.20
N ALA A 172 1.46 -10.66 5.39
CA ALA A 172 1.20 -11.83 6.22
C ALA A 172 0.20 -11.46 7.32
N ALA A 173 -1.02 -11.91 7.18
CA ALA A 173 -2.08 -11.69 8.16
C ALA A 173 -3.05 -12.86 8.14
N ASN A 174 -3.46 -13.31 9.32
CA ASN A 174 -4.55 -14.25 9.46
C ASN A 174 -5.91 -13.54 9.26
N GLU A 175 -7.00 -14.31 9.23
CA GLU A 175 -8.34 -13.77 9.05
C GLU A 175 -8.74 -12.80 10.18
N ALA A 176 -8.34 -13.08 11.43
CA ALA A 176 -8.58 -12.20 12.57
C ALA A 176 -7.96 -10.80 12.36
N ALA A 177 -6.74 -10.75 11.84
CA ALA A 177 -6.08 -9.49 11.50
C ALA A 177 -6.83 -8.73 10.40
N VAL A 178 -7.31 -9.41 9.36
CA VAL A 178 -8.08 -8.77 8.27
C VAL A 178 -9.40 -8.22 8.81
N ARG A 179 -10.11 -8.95 9.67
CA ARG A 179 -11.34 -8.47 10.34
C ARG A 179 -11.06 -7.24 11.21
N ALA A 180 -9.98 -7.25 11.98
CA ALA A 180 -9.57 -6.09 12.78
C ALA A 180 -9.27 -4.86 11.90
N MET A 181 -8.58 -5.03 10.76
CA MET A 181 -8.35 -3.94 9.81
C MET A 181 -9.66 -3.41 9.24
N ARG A 182 -10.60 -4.30 8.92
CA ARG A 182 -11.93 -3.88 8.45
C ARG A 182 -12.67 -3.06 9.52
N ALA A 183 -12.62 -3.50 10.77
CA ALA A 183 -13.21 -2.77 11.91
C ALA A 183 -12.52 -1.42 12.16
N ALA A 184 -11.21 -1.31 11.93
CA ALA A 184 -10.44 -0.06 12.00
C ALA A 184 -10.75 0.93 10.86
N GLY A 185 -11.60 0.55 9.90
CA GLY A 185 -12.06 1.42 8.81
C GLY A 185 -11.38 1.18 7.46
N TYR A 186 -10.46 0.23 7.37
CA TYR A 186 -9.87 -0.14 6.09
C TYR A 186 -10.89 -0.82 5.17
N ARG A 187 -10.87 -0.44 3.89
CA ARG A 187 -11.76 -0.99 2.86
C ARG A 187 -11.03 -1.91 1.90
N ALA A 188 -9.74 -1.69 1.72
CA ALA A 188 -8.92 -2.49 0.84
C ALA A 188 -7.52 -2.71 1.42
N MET A 189 -6.94 -3.84 1.06
CA MET A 189 -5.56 -4.21 1.38
C MET A 189 -4.86 -4.62 0.10
N ALA A 190 -3.66 -4.08 -0.13
CA ALA A 190 -2.84 -4.46 -1.28
C ALA A 190 -1.93 -5.63 -0.91
N GLY A 191 -1.70 -6.56 -1.83
CA GLY A 191 -0.85 -7.71 -1.65
C GLY A 191 -0.20 -8.19 -2.95
N TYR A 192 0.87 -8.97 -2.81
CA TYR A 192 1.63 -9.50 -3.93
C TYR A 192 1.25 -10.97 -4.14
N PHE A 193 0.08 -11.20 -4.74
CA PHE A 193 -0.56 -12.51 -4.92
C PHE A 193 0.09 -13.26 -6.09
N ILE A 194 1.17 -14.01 -5.83
CA ILE A 194 1.85 -14.84 -6.83
C ILE A 194 1.69 -16.32 -6.46
N PRO A 195 1.08 -17.15 -7.34
CA PRO A 195 0.90 -18.58 -7.09
C PRO A 195 2.23 -19.32 -6.93
N GLY A 196 2.26 -20.31 -6.03
CA GLY A 196 3.42 -21.17 -5.82
C GLY A 196 4.63 -20.51 -5.18
N ARG A 197 4.49 -19.26 -4.69
CA ARG A 197 5.57 -18.55 -4.00
C ARG A 197 5.78 -19.11 -2.59
N PRO A 198 6.99 -19.55 -2.19
CA PRO A 198 7.29 -19.82 -0.80
C PRO A 198 7.05 -18.56 0.05
N ASN A 199 6.37 -18.67 1.17
CA ASN A 199 5.98 -17.54 2.03
C ASN A 199 5.22 -16.46 1.25
N PRO A 200 3.98 -16.73 0.83
CA PRO A 200 3.21 -15.81 0.02
C PRO A 200 2.95 -14.49 0.77
N VAL A 201 3.02 -13.38 0.05
CA VAL A 201 2.64 -12.04 0.50
C VAL A 201 1.17 -11.82 0.13
N ALA A 202 0.28 -12.64 0.71
CA ALA A 202 -1.07 -12.83 0.23
C ALA A 202 -2.09 -13.01 1.38
N TYR A 203 -1.79 -12.49 2.56
CA TYR A 203 -2.67 -12.56 3.73
C TYR A 203 -3.08 -14.00 4.07
N HIS A 204 -4.33 -14.24 4.40
CA HIS A 204 -4.88 -15.58 4.70
C HIS A 204 -5.38 -16.33 3.45
N ALA A 205 -5.10 -15.83 2.24
CA ALA A 205 -5.59 -16.43 1.01
C ALA A 205 -5.00 -17.83 0.78
N SER A 206 -5.85 -18.79 0.38
CA SER A 206 -5.42 -20.11 -0.08
C SER A 206 -4.69 -20.02 -1.42
N GLU A 207 -3.94 -21.05 -1.79
CA GLU A 207 -3.27 -21.12 -3.10
C GLU A 207 -4.25 -20.98 -4.26
N GLU A 208 -5.45 -21.52 -4.15
CA GLU A 208 -6.51 -21.39 -5.17
C GLU A 208 -6.98 -19.95 -5.28
N LEU A 209 -7.16 -19.26 -4.14
CA LEU A 209 -7.54 -17.86 -4.10
C LEU A 209 -6.42 -16.95 -4.61
N ILE A 210 -5.16 -17.23 -4.26
CA ILE A 210 -3.99 -16.53 -4.79
C ILE A 210 -3.96 -16.63 -6.32
N ALA A 211 -4.13 -17.83 -6.89
CA ALA A 211 -4.18 -18.02 -8.34
C ALA A 211 -5.36 -17.26 -8.98
N HIS A 212 -6.50 -17.22 -8.30
CA HIS A 212 -7.67 -16.47 -8.75
C HIS A 212 -7.42 -14.95 -8.77
N ILE A 213 -6.82 -14.39 -7.71
CA ILE A 213 -6.50 -12.96 -7.60
C ILE A 213 -5.38 -12.58 -8.58
N TYR A 214 -4.42 -13.47 -8.82
CA TYR A 214 -3.30 -13.23 -9.73
C TYR A 214 -3.74 -12.81 -11.14
N GLU A 215 -4.87 -13.33 -11.62
CA GLU A 215 -5.43 -13.03 -12.93
C GLU A 215 -6.37 -11.81 -12.94
N ARG A 216 -6.41 -11.01 -11.85
CA ARG A 216 -7.38 -9.89 -11.68
C ARG A 216 -6.74 -8.70 -10.98
N ASP A 217 -7.37 -7.54 -11.14
CA ASP A 217 -6.98 -6.32 -10.40
C ASP A 217 -7.47 -6.37 -8.92
N PHE A 218 -8.68 -6.91 -8.72
CA PHE A 218 -9.35 -6.87 -7.42
C PHE A 218 -10.07 -8.19 -7.11
N PHE A 219 -10.15 -8.46 -5.81
CA PHE A 219 -11.00 -9.49 -5.24
C PHE A 219 -11.72 -8.93 -4.01
N CYS A 220 -13.02 -9.23 -3.87
CA CYS A 220 -13.74 -8.92 -2.66
C CYS A 220 -13.92 -10.21 -1.84
N ASP A 221 -13.26 -10.25 -0.69
CA ASP A 221 -13.52 -11.27 0.31
C ASP A 221 -14.81 -10.92 1.04
N THR A 222 -15.86 -11.68 0.78
CA THR A 222 -17.19 -11.45 1.35
C THR A 222 -17.29 -11.87 2.81
N ASP A 223 -16.39 -12.71 3.30
CA ASP A 223 -16.38 -13.19 4.69
C ASP A 223 -15.83 -12.13 5.63
N THR A 224 -14.87 -11.34 5.16
CA THR A 224 -14.28 -10.22 5.91
C THR A 224 -14.77 -8.84 5.45
N ASP A 225 -15.55 -8.76 4.36
CA ASP A 225 -15.96 -7.51 3.68
C ASP A 225 -14.75 -6.64 3.28
N MET A 226 -13.64 -7.28 2.89
CA MET A 226 -12.39 -6.63 2.52
C MET A 226 -12.11 -6.80 1.04
N PHE A 227 -11.74 -5.70 0.37
CA PHE A 227 -11.18 -5.79 -0.97
C PHE A 227 -9.67 -6.06 -0.91
N PHE A 228 -9.20 -6.99 -1.74
CA PHE A 228 -7.79 -7.20 -1.99
C PHE A 228 -7.43 -6.67 -3.36
N GLY A 229 -6.45 -5.77 -3.41
CA GLY A 229 -5.84 -5.27 -4.64
C GLY A 229 -4.51 -5.97 -4.88
N ARG A 230 -4.23 -6.27 -6.15
CA ARG A 230 -2.95 -6.88 -6.53
C ARG A 230 -1.88 -5.80 -6.67
N ILE A 231 -0.67 -6.04 -6.11
CA ILE A 231 0.55 -5.31 -6.45
C ILE A 231 1.13 -5.97 -7.71
N ASP A 232 1.34 -5.18 -8.77
CA ASP A 232 1.81 -5.68 -10.06
C ASP A 232 3.32 -5.77 -10.15
N SER A 233 4.04 -4.83 -9.54
CA SER A 233 5.51 -4.88 -9.46
C SER A 233 6.04 -4.30 -8.16
N VAL A 234 7.06 -4.97 -7.59
CA VAL A 234 7.83 -4.52 -6.42
C VAL A 234 9.16 -3.96 -6.91
N LEU A 235 9.23 -2.66 -7.05
CA LEU A 235 10.26 -1.94 -7.81
C LEU A 235 11.69 -2.11 -7.29
N ASN A 236 11.87 -2.49 -6.02
CA ASN A 236 13.19 -2.77 -5.45
C ASN A 236 13.65 -4.23 -5.59
N CYS A 237 12.80 -5.14 -6.07
CA CYS A 237 13.14 -6.56 -6.18
C CYS A 237 13.82 -6.93 -7.50
N ASN A 238 13.59 -6.18 -8.58
CA ASN A 238 14.09 -6.45 -9.92
C ASN A 238 14.91 -5.26 -10.45
N THR A 239 15.42 -5.33 -11.67
CA THR A 239 15.97 -4.17 -12.36
C THR A 239 14.86 -3.22 -12.80
N ASN A 240 15.19 -1.95 -13.09
CA ASN A 240 14.18 -1.01 -13.58
C ASN A 240 13.59 -1.43 -14.95
N GLU A 241 14.39 -2.09 -15.79
CA GLU A 241 13.96 -2.64 -17.08
C GLU A 241 12.94 -3.78 -16.89
N ASP A 242 13.22 -4.72 -15.96
CA ASP A 242 12.32 -5.82 -15.64
C ASP A 242 10.99 -5.30 -15.04
N ASN A 243 11.05 -4.32 -14.14
CA ASN A 243 9.87 -3.69 -13.58
C ASN A 243 8.98 -3.07 -14.66
N LEU A 244 9.57 -2.36 -15.63
CA LEU A 244 8.83 -1.79 -16.75
C LEU A 244 8.22 -2.87 -17.65
N ALA A 245 8.91 -4.00 -17.84
CA ALA A 245 8.38 -5.13 -18.60
C ALA A 245 7.19 -5.79 -17.87
N GLU A 246 7.28 -6.02 -16.56
CA GLU A 246 6.17 -6.54 -15.74
C GLU A 246 4.94 -5.63 -15.81
N ILE A 247 5.14 -4.31 -15.65
CA ILE A 247 4.07 -3.31 -15.73
C ILE A 247 3.46 -3.27 -17.14
N ALA A 248 4.27 -3.37 -18.18
CA ALA A 248 3.78 -3.39 -19.57
C ALA A 248 2.94 -4.66 -19.84
N GLU A 249 3.36 -5.81 -19.33
CA GLU A 249 2.61 -7.05 -19.43
C GLU A 249 1.27 -6.95 -18.68
N ALA A 250 1.28 -6.45 -17.43
CA ALA A 250 0.07 -6.24 -16.66
C ALA A 250 -0.90 -5.28 -17.37
N ALA A 251 -0.41 -4.15 -17.86
CA ALA A 251 -1.20 -3.15 -18.58
C ALA A 251 -1.81 -3.66 -19.89
N ALA A 252 -1.18 -4.64 -20.55
CA ALA A 252 -1.69 -5.28 -21.75
C ALA A 252 -2.72 -6.38 -21.47
N SER A 253 -2.85 -6.84 -20.24
CA SER A 253 -3.77 -7.90 -19.85
C SER A 253 -5.22 -7.40 -19.83
N PRO A 254 -6.16 -8.12 -20.46
CA PRO A 254 -7.57 -7.73 -20.45
C PRO A 254 -8.26 -7.90 -19.08
N THR A 255 -7.66 -8.65 -18.16
CA THR A 255 -8.25 -8.99 -16.85
C THR A 255 -7.57 -8.31 -15.67
N ARG A 256 -6.31 -7.87 -15.84
CA ARG A 256 -5.49 -7.25 -14.79
C ARG A 256 -4.84 -5.93 -15.20
N GLY A 257 -5.24 -5.36 -16.33
CA GLY A 257 -4.75 -4.08 -16.83
C GLY A 257 -5.66 -2.90 -16.51
N GLY A 258 -6.71 -3.10 -15.74
CA GLY A 258 -7.64 -2.03 -15.39
C GLY A 258 -7.07 -1.09 -14.32
N TYR A 259 -6.32 -1.64 -13.38
CA TYR A 259 -5.68 -0.88 -12.30
C TYR A 259 -4.28 -1.43 -12.05
N ILE A 260 -3.28 -0.58 -12.10
CA ILE A 260 -1.87 -0.96 -11.90
C ILE A 260 -1.36 -0.40 -10.57
N GLU A 261 -0.88 -1.28 -9.74
CA GLU A 261 -0.23 -0.90 -8.49
C GLU A 261 1.25 -1.26 -8.51
N VAL A 262 2.10 -0.26 -8.24
CA VAL A 262 3.54 -0.46 -8.08
C VAL A 262 3.95 -0.09 -6.66
N MET A 263 4.87 -0.86 -6.09
CA MET A 263 5.30 -0.71 -4.71
C MET A 263 6.82 -0.67 -4.61
N ILE A 264 7.33 0.12 -3.66
CA ILE A 264 8.75 0.20 -3.31
C ILE A 264 8.88 0.34 -1.80
N HIS A 265 10.04 0.03 -1.22
CA HIS A 265 10.29 0.23 0.21
C HIS A 265 11.18 1.44 0.46
N GLU A 266 10.91 2.19 1.53
CA GLU A 266 11.58 3.46 1.85
C GLU A 266 13.09 3.31 2.04
N GLN A 267 13.54 2.29 2.78
CA GLN A 267 14.94 2.16 3.19
C GLN A 267 15.91 2.10 2.02
N TYR A 268 15.48 1.59 0.87
CA TYR A 268 16.30 1.51 -0.35
C TYR A 268 16.67 2.88 -0.95
N PHE A 269 16.03 3.95 -0.49
CA PHE A 269 16.32 5.34 -0.88
C PHE A 269 17.60 5.86 -0.25
N TYR A 270 18.00 5.38 0.94
CA TYR A 270 19.07 5.97 1.73
C TYR A 270 20.42 5.33 1.41
N PRO A 271 21.46 6.17 1.10
CA PRO A 271 22.79 5.69 0.70
C PRO A 271 23.52 4.84 1.75
N ASP A 272 23.15 4.96 3.01
CA ASP A 272 23.72 4.21 4.12
C ASP A 272 23.01 2.88 4.39
N TYR A 273 21.93 2.58 3.67
CA TYR A 273 21.24 1.29 3.75
C TYR A 273 22.02 0.19 3.01
N VAL A 274 22.08 -1.00 3.58
CA VAL A 274 22.85 -2.16 3.04
C VAL A 274 22.47 -2.53 1.60
N ASN A 275 21.21 -2.33 1.22
CA ASN A 275 20.69 -2.60 -0.12
C ASN A 275 20.28 -1.30 -0.84
N TYR A 276 21.00 -0.21 -0.61
CA TYR A 276 20.74 1.07 -1.29
C TYR A 276 20.64 0.93 -2.81
N LEU A 277 19.68 1.62 -3.41
CA LEU A 277 19.46 1.65 -4.85
C LEU A 277 19.81 3.04 -5.41
N PRO A 278 20.98 3.21 -6.06
CA PRO A 278 21.36 4.49 -6.66
C PRO A 278 20.37 4.98 -7.71
N ASP A 279 19.63 4.08 -8.34
CA ASP A 279 18.59 4.34 -9.34
C ASP A 279 17.16 4.42 -8.77
N PHE A 280 17.01 4.53 -7.44
CA PHE A 280 15.70 4.60 -6.75
C PHE A 280 14.76 5.62 -7.40
N ARG A 281 15.29 6.80 -7.75
CA ARG A 281 14.53 7.85 -8.41
C ARG A 281 13.95 7.38 -9.77
N ALA A 282 14.75 6.72 -10.58
CA ALA A 282 14.30 6.20 -11.88
C ALA A 282 13.24 5.11 -11.69
N ARG A 283 13.43 4.21 -10.70
CA ARG A 283 12.47 3.16 -10.35
C ARG A 283 11.10 3.70 -9.95
N VAL A 284 11.04 4.88 -9.34
CA VAL A 284 9.77 5.54 -9.01
C VAL A 284 9.18 6.27 -10.22
N LEU A 285 9.99 7.06 -10.94
CA LEU A 285 9.48 7.97 -11.97
C LEU A 285 9.17 7.27 -13.31
N ASP A 286 9.98 6.29 -13.73
CA ASP A 286 9.82 5.67 -15.03
C ASP A 286 8.52 4.84 -15.16
N PRO A 287 8.13 4.00 -14.17
CA PRO A 287 6.83 3.33 -14.18
C PRO A 287 5.65 4.30 -14.21
N VAL A 288 5.71 5.35 -13.39
CA VAL A 288 4.64 6.35 -13.32
C VAL A 288 4.50 7.11 -14.64
N ARG A 289 5.63 7.52 -15.24
CA ARG A 289 5.66 8.14 -16.57
C ARG A 289 5.08 7.20 -17.64
N TYR A 290 5.54 5.94 -17.66
CA TYR A 290 5.04 4.94 -18.61
C TYR A 290 3.51 4.79 -18.53
N LEU A 291 2.97 4.63 -17.32
CA LEU A 291 1.53 4.50 -17.13
C LEU A 291 0.77 5.75 -17.55
N TYR A 292 1.27 6.94 -17.19
CA TYR A 292 0.68 8.21 -17.60
C TYR A 292 0.63 8.35 -19.14
N GLU A 293 1.73 8.02 -19.85
CA GLU A 293 1.82 8.05 -21.31
C GLU A 293 0.90 7.02 -21.96
N LYS A 294 0.61 5.89 -21.30
CA LYS A 294 -0.39 4.91 -21.74
C LYS A 294 -1.83 5.32 -21.46
N GLY A 295 -2.06 6.49 -20.87
CA GLY A 295 -3.39 7.03 -20.60
C GLY A 295 -3.96 6.68 -19.21
N TYR A 296 -3.21 6.00 -18.37
CA TYR A 296 -3.60 5.76 -16.97
C TYR A 296 -3.61 7.08 -16.17
N ARG A 297 -4.40 7.11 -15.12
CA ARG A 297 -4.50 8.28 -14.23
C ARG A 297 -4.33 7.83 -12.78
N GLY A 298 -3.63 8.64 -11.99
CA GLY A 298 -3.47 8.39 -10.56
C GLY A 298 -4.81 8.30 -9.84
N ARG A 299 -5.04 7.18 -9.14
CA ARG A 299 -6.23 6.91 -8.32
C ARG A 299 -5.82 6.12 -7.09
N PHE A 300 -6.39 6.45 -5.95
CA PHE A 300 -6.25 5.57 -4.79
C PHE A 300 -7.04 4.28 -5.00
N LEU A 301 -6.58 3.20 -4.38
CA LEU A 301 -7.27 1.91 -4.43
C LEU A 301 -8.68 2.02 -3.84
N SER A 302 -8.87 2.78 -2.78
CA SER A 302 -10.19 3.05 -2.20
C SER A 302 -11.16 3.74 -3.17
N ASP A 303 -10.65 4.63 -4.03
CA ASP A 303 -11.50 5.28 -5.04
C ASP A 303 -11.96 4.30 -6.12
N ALA A 304 -11.12 3.29 -6.43
CA ALA A 304 -11.46 2.24 -7.38
C ALA A 304 -12.52 1.27 -6.83
N VAL A 305 -12.52 1.01 -5.50
CA VAL A 305 -13.41 0.02 -4.85
C VAL A 305 -14.60 0.65 -4.11
N ARG A 306 -14.73 1.98 -4.07
CA ARG A 306 -15.89 2.63 -3.46
C ARG A 306 -17.18 2.23 -4.18
N GLU A 307 -18.14 1.77 -3.40
CA GLU A 307 -19.54 1.76 -3.83
C GLU A 307 -20.02 3.22 -3.93
N GLY A 308 -20.55 3.59 -5.08
CA GLY A 308 -21.11 4.91 -5.33
C GLY A 308 -22.37 5.18 -4.52
#